data_557075f9a9bc2a78016b2986f57222e4
#
_entry.id   557075f9a9bc2a78016b2986f57222e4
#
_cell.length_a   1.000
_cell.length_b   1.000
_cell.length_c   1.000
_cell.angle_alpha   90.00
_cell.angle_beta   90.00
_cell.angle_gamma   90.00
#
_symmetry.space_group_name_H-M   'P 1'
#
loop_
_entity.id
_entity.type
_entity.pdbx_description
1 polymer ?
#
loop_
_entity_poly.entity_id
_entity_poly.type
_entity_poly.pdbx_seq_one_letter_code
_entity_poly.pdbx_strand_id
1 'polypeptide(L)'
;MKFLPYFFLLCCGLWSTISFADEDYIEYRGISSNNRVTLDPLRLSNKELRWLASKKNLVIAVHKSQTATLLHTDSQQQVRGINADYLNLLKRALNIKLTLREYADHQKAMDALAEGEVDIVLSHLVTSPPLNNDIAATKPLIITFPALVTTLHDSMRPLTAPKPVNIARVANYPPDEVIHQSFPKATIISFTNLYQALASVSAGQNDYFIGSNIITSSMISRYFTHSLNVVKYYNSPRQYNFFLTREESVILNEVLNRFVDALTNEVRYEVSQNWLDTGNLAFLNKPLELTEHEKQWIKQHPDLKVLENPYSPPYSMTDETGSVRGVMGDILNIITLQTGLNFSPITVSHNIHAGTQLNPGGWDILPAAIYSEDRENNVSFAEVFITTPYVFVMQKAPDS
;
A
#
# COMPACT_ATOMS: atom_id res chain seq x y z
N MET A 1 39.30 57.38 66.89
CA MET A 1 39.84 56.23 66.17
C MET A 1 39.07 55.00 66.56
N LYS A 2 38.15 54.52 65.69
CA LYS A 2 37.44 53.26 65.86
C LYS A 2 37.38 52.59 64.49
N PHE A 3 38.10 51.51 64.34
CA PHE A 3 38.11 50.64 63.18
C PHE A 3 36.84 49.79 63.18
N LEU A 4 36.14 49.74 62.04
CA LEU A 4 35.01 48.85 61.77
C LEU A 4 35.52 47.79 60.75
N PRO A 5 35.41 46.48 61.00
CA PRO A 5 35.75 45.49 60.01
C PRO A 5 34.56 45.18 59.13
N TYR A 6 34.72 45.24 57.82
CA TYR A 6 33.79 44.83 56.79
C TYR A 6 33.68 43.29 56.79
N PHE A 7 32.51 42.79 57.05
CA PHE A 7 32.19 41.35 56.91
C PHE A 7 31.67 41.14 55.49
N PHE A 8 32.50 40.55 54.64
CA PHE A 8 32.12 40.16 53.26
C PHE A 8 31.43 38.82 53.31
N LEU A 9 30.07 38.80 53.18
CA LEU A 9 29.27 37.58 53.05
C LEU A 9 29.37 37.11 51.61
N LEU A 10 30.13 36.03 51.39
CA LEU A 10 30.25 35.33 50.12
C LEU A 10 29.00 34.44 49.93
N CYS A 11 27.94 34.92 49.29
CA CYS A 11 26.83 34.11 48.81
C CYS A 11 27.26 33.31 47.61
N CYS A 12 27.77 32.08 47.80
CA CYS A 12 27.87 31.09 46.72
C CYS A 12 26.44 30.67 46.29
N GLY A 13 25.90 31.36 45.30
CA GLY A 13 24.70 30.93 44.61
C GLY A 13 25.02 29.64 43.82
N LEU A 14 24.53 28.53 44.34
CA LEU A 14 24.39 27.29 43.55
C LEU A 14 23.33 27.53 42.49
N TRP A 15 23.81 28.00 41.32
CA TRP A 15 23.00 27.87 40.10
C TRP A 15 23.04 26.40 39.71
N SER A 16 22.04 25.66 40.16
CA SER A 16 21.66 24.41 39.51
C SER A 16 21.23 24.77 38.09
N THR A 17 22.10 24.57 37.11
CA THR A 17 21.70 24.53 35.71
C THR A 17 20.76 23.35 35.58
N ILE A 18 19.45 23.64 35.54
CA ILE A 18 18.47 22.68 35.03
C ILE A 18 18.85 22.52 33.55
N SER A 19 19.64 21.50 33.25
CA SER A 19 19.82 21.01 31.91
C SER A 19 18.45 20.48 31.48
N PHE A 20 17.72 21.27 30.70
CA PHE A 20 16.65 20.71 29.89
C PHE A 20 17.40 19.76 28.93
N ALA A 21 17.32 18.46 29.19
CA ALA A 21 17.66 17.48 28.18
C ALA A 21 16.80 17.83 26.97
N ASP A 22 17.42 18.18 25.87
CA ASP A 22 16.74 18.39 24.60
C ASP A 22 16.14 17.03 24.27
N GLU A 23 14.82 16.86 24.49
CA GLU A 23 14.18 15.59 24.23
C GLU A 23 14.35 15.30 22.72
N ASP A 24 15.06 14.23 22.39
CA ASP A 24 15.38 13.83 21.02
C ASP A 24 14.12 13.44 20.20
N TYR A 25 12.93 13.62 20.78
CA TYR A 25 11.65 13.26 20.17
C TYR A 25 10.53 14.27 20.50
N ILE A 26 9.48 14.23 19.70
CA ILE A 26 8.20 14.91 19.96
C ILE A 26 7.19 13.86 20.39
N GLU A 27 6.62 14.00 21.61
CA GLU A 27 5.54 13.14 22.08
C GLU A 27 4.18 13.70 21.61
N TYR A 28 3.38 12.86 20.97
CA TYR A 28 2.08 13.24 20.45
C TYR A 28 0.96 13.07 21.46
N ARG A 29 -0.01 13.99 21.46
CA ARG A 29 -1.17 13.98 22.34
C ARG A 29 -2.11 12.80 22.12
N GLY A 30 -2.12 12.24 20.92
CA GLY A 30 -2.97 11.08 20.62
C GLY A 30 -3.01 10.73 19.15
N ILE A 31 -3.83 9.71 18.85
CA ILE A 31 -4.11 9.22 17.51
C ILE A 31 -5.50 9.67 17.12
N SER A 32 -5.62 10.41 16.03
CA SER A 32 -6.90 10.78 15.42
C SER A 32 -7.21 9.83 14.27
N SER A 33 -8.29 9.08 14.41
CA SER A 33 -8.79 8.17 13.40
C SER A 33 -10.29 8.29 13.28
N ASN A 34 -10.78 8.48 12.08
CA ASN A 34 -12.22 8.47 11.78
C ASN A 34 -12.72 7.06 11.43
N ASN A 35 -11.84 6.08 11.47
CA ASN A 35 -12.14 4.70 11.11
C ASN A 35 -13.01 4.05 12.19
N ARG A 36 -14.19 3.54 11.79
CA ARG A 36 -15.14 2.84 12.65
C ARG A 36 -14.99 1.32 12.60
N VAL A 37 -14.05 0.83 11.81
CA VAL A 37 -13.77 -0.60 11.66
C VAL A 37 -13.53 -1.24 13.01
N THR A 38 -14.05 -2.42 13.20
CA THR A 38 -13.82 -3.26 14.39
C THR A 38 -13.11 -4.53 13.96
N LEU A 39 -12.22 -5.02 14.82
CA LEU A 39 -11.63 -6.34 14.67
C LEU A 39 -12.39 -7.35 15.51
N ASP A 40 -12.43 -8.59 15.04
CA ASP A 40 -12.80 -9.71 15.87
C ASP A 40 -11.84 -9.81 17.07
N PRO A 41 -12.32 -10.28 18.25
CA PRO A 41 -11.48 -10.42 19.42
C PRO A 41 -10.23 -11.27 19.13
N LEU A 42 -9.07 -10.73 19.46
CA LEU A 42 -7.82 -11.46 19.28
C LEU A 42 -7.78 -12.68 20.20
N ARG A 43 -7.44 -13.83 19.64
CA ARG A 43 -7.28 -15.08 20.42
C ARG A 43 -5.94 -15.06 21.15
N LEU A 44 -5.87 -14.34 22.27
CA LEU A 44 -4.68 -14.23 23.09
C LEU A 44 -4.62 -15.36 24.12
N SER A 45 -3.42 -15.89 24.35
CA SER A 45 -3.16 -16.85 25.42
C SER A 45 -3.21 -16.20 26.81
N ASN A 46 -3.37 -17.00 27.86
CA ASN A 46 -3.33 -16.51 29.23
C ASN A 46 -2.00 -15.83 29.61
N LYS A 47 -0.89 -16.19 28.96
CA LYS A 47 0.43 -15.56 29.13
C LYS A 47 0.42 -14.15 28.54
N GLU A 48 -0.09 -14.00 27.32
CA GLU A 48 -0.20 -12.73 26.62
C GLU A 48 -1.15 -11.76 27.33
N LEU A 49 -2.31 -12.26 27.82
CA LEU A 49 -3.27 -11.46 28.58
C LEU A 49 -2.67 -10.94 29.90
N ARG A 50 -1.96 -11.77 30.64
CA ARG A 50 -1.27 -11.35 31.87
C ARG A 50 -0.19 -10.33 31.58
N TRP A 51 0.57 -10.51 30.51
CA TRP A 51 1.59 -9.57 30.09
C TRP A 51 0.99 -8.21 29.73
N LEU A 52 -0.08 -8.17 28.91
CA LEU A 52 -0.80 -6.94 28.57
C LEU A 52 -1.34 -6.21 29.82
N ALA A 53 -1.94 -6.95 30.75
CA ALA A 53 -2.46 -6.39 32.02
C ALA A 53 -1.36 -5.73 32.85
N SER A 54 -0.13 -6.25 32.83
CA SER A 54 1.03 -5.67 33.51
C SER A 54 1.62 -4.47 32.78
N LYS A 55 1.63 -4.49 31.42
CA LYS A 55 2.30 -3.48 30.59
C LYS A 55 1.57 -2.13 30.55
N LYS A 56 0.25 -2.12 30.47
CA LYS A 56 -0.66 -0.95 30.52
C LYS A 56 -0.46 0.13 29.44
N ASN A 57 0.75 0.35 28.95
CA ASN A 57 1.09 1.33 27.93
C ASN A 57 2.17 0.78 26.99
N LEU A 58 2.04 1.01 25.70
CA LEU A 58 3.08 0.75 24.70
C LEU A 58 3.57 2.07 24.15
N VAL A 59 4.88 2.25 24.13
CA VAL A 59 5.54 3.42 23.56
C VAL A 59 6.00 3.04 22.14
N ILE A 60 5.50 3.78 21.17
CA ILE A 60 5.76 3.51 19.75
C ILE A 60 6.56 4.68 19.18
N ALA A 61 7.73 4.37 18.66
CA ALA A 61 8.54 5.32 17.90
C ALA A 61 8.09 5.37 16.43
N VAL A 62 7.94 6.57 15.92
CA VAL A 62 7.81 6.90 14.51
C VAL A 62 8.92 7.88 14.16
N HIS A 63 9.28 7.99 12.89
CA HIS A 63 10.23 8.99 12.43
C HIS A 63 9.53 9.94 11.47
N LYS A 64 10.07 11.13 11.33
CA LYS A 64 9.54 12.16 10.45
C LYS A 64 9.40 11.60 9.03
N SER A 65 8.18 11.30 8.63
CA SER A 65 7.87 10.75 7.32
C SER A 65 7.69 11.88 6.30
N GLN A 66 8.29 11.71 5.12
CA GLN A 66 8.03 12.61 3.99
C GLN A 66 6.66 12.35 3.33
N THR A 67 5.93 11.34 3.78
CA THR A 67 4.66 10.91 3.18
C THR A 67 3.50 11.06 4.14
N ALA A 68 2.78 12.16 3.99
CA ALA A 68 1.61 12.50 4.82
C ALA A 68 0.49 11.43 4.78
N THR A 69 0.43 10.61 3.74
CA THR A 69 -0.54 9.53 3.62
C THR A 69 -0.34 8.44 4.65
N LEU A 70 0.92 8.07 4.93
CA LEU A 70 1.22 7.02 5.90
C LEU A 70 1.08 7.55 7.32
N LEU A 71 1.65 8.71 7.59
CA LEU A 71 1.60 9.34 8.90
C LEU A 71 1.84 10.85 8.79
N HIS A 72 1.01 11.66 9.41
CA HIS A 72 1.19 13.11 9.55
C HIS A 72 0.51 13.61 10.82
N THR A 73 0.85 14.82 11.23
CA THR A 73 0.29 15.45 12.41
C THR A 73 -0.69 16.53 12.00
N ASP A 74 -1.84 16.60 12.68
CA ASP A 74 -2.78 17.70 12.52
C ASP A 74 -2.44 18.92 13.42
N SER A 75 -3.22 19.99 13.27
CA SER A 75 -3.05 21.23 14.07
C SER A 75 -3.25 21.03 15.58
N GLN A 76 -3.83 19.93 16.00
CA GLN A 76 -4.06 19.57 17.41
C GLN A 76 -2.96 18.65 17.98
N GLN A 77 -1.86 18.45 17.27
CA GLN A 77 -0.79 17.53 17.61
C GLN A 77 -1.29 16.08 17.75
N GLN A 78 -2.27 15.69 16.93
CA GLN A 78 -2.71 14.31 16.83
C GLN A 78 -2.18 13.69 15.56
N VAL A 79 -1.80 12.44 15.63
CA VAL A 79 -1.27 11.68 14.50
C VAL A 79 -2.43 11.14 13.66
N ARG A 80 -2.35 11.35 12.35
CA ARG A 80 -3.28 10.86 11.32
C ARG A 80 -2.53 10.10 10.23
N GLY A 81 -3.26 9.35 9.42
CA GLY A 81 -2.70 8.58 8.31
C GLY A 81 -3.13 7.12 8.39
N ILE A 82 -2.80 6.34 7.36
CA ILE A 82 -3.11 4.90 7.32
C ILE A 82 -2.51 4.19 8.54
N ASN A 83 -1.27 4.53 8.90
CA ASN A 83 -0.61 3.97 10.07
C ASN A 83 -1.34 4.35 11.37
N ALA A 84 -1.84 5.59 11.48
CA ALA A 84 -2.61 6.02 12.64
C ALA A 84 -3.93 5.24 12.78
N ASP A 85 -4.59 4.92 11.66
CA ASP A 85 -5.78 4.08 11.67
C ASP A 85 -5.48 2.65 12.17
N TYR A 86 -4.39 2.03 11.69
CA TYR A 86 -3.95 0.73 12.21
C TYR A 86 -3.53 0.78 13.68
N LEU A 87 -2.85 1.83 14.11
CA LEU A 87 -2.49 2.01 15.52
C LEU A 87 -3.73 2.20 16.42
N ASN A 88 -4.74 2.90 15.93
CA ASN A 88 -6.01 3.02 16.64
C ASN A 88 -6.75 1.68 16.74
N LEU A 89 -6.72 0.86 15.70
CA LEU A 89 -7.24 -0.51 15.73
C LEU A 89 -6.46 -1.37 16.74
N LEU A 90 -5.13 -1.30 16.74
CA LEU A 90 -4.27 -1.99 17.72
C LEU A 90 -4.62 -1.58 19.16
N LYS A 91 -4.72 -0.26 19.41
CA LYS A 91 -5.11 0.28 20.73
C LYS A 91 -6.42 -0.31 21.22
N ARG A 92 -7.43 -0.38 20.34
CA ARG A 92 -8.77 -0.91 20.67
C ARG A 92 -8.74 -2.43 20.85
N ALA A 93 -8.06 -3.17 19.96
CA ALA A 93 -7.99 -4.62 19.99
C ALA A 93 -7.26 -5.14 21.24
N LEU A 94 -6.23 -4.45 21.70
CA LEU A 94 -5.47 -4.82 22.90
C LEU A 94 -5.97 -4.14 24.17
N ASN A 95 -6.90 -3.18 24.07
CA ASN A 95 -7.38 -2.35 25.19
C ASN A 95 -6.21 -1.77 26.01
N ILE A 96 -5.19 -1.23 25.35
CA ILE A 96 -3.97 -0.70 25.95
C ILE A 96 -3.77 0.76 25.55
N LYS A 97 -3.13 1.56 26.41
CA LYS A 97 -2.71 2.91 26.04
C LYS A 97 -1.55 2.83 25.04
N LEU A 98 -1.57 3.69 24.01
CA LEU A 98 -0.45 3.91 23.11
C LEU A 98 0.09 5.33 23.30
N THR A 99 1.40 5.45 23.43
CA THR A 99 2.14 6.71 23.43
C THR A 99 3.00 6.74 22.16
N LEU A 100 2.89 7.80 21.36
CA LEU A 100 3.68 7.94 20.13
C LEU A 100 4.75 9.00 20.34
N ARG A 101 5.99 8.66 19.93
CA ARG A 101 7.15 9.54 19.94
C ARG A 101 7.71 9.64 18.52
N GLU A 102 7.81 10.86 17.99
CA GLU A 102 8.42 11.11 16.69
C GLU A 102 9.89 11.51 16.88
N TYR A 103 10.77 10.75 16.26
CA TYR A 103 12.20 11.02 16.19
C TYR A 103 12.56 11.71 14.87
N ALA A 104 13.66 12.44 14.87
CA ALA A 104 14.11 13.20 13.70
C ALA A 104 14.35 12.29 12.48
N ASP A 105 14.87 11.08 12.70
CA ASP A 105 15.17 10.09 11.67
C ASP A 105 14.98 8.65 12.19
N HIS A 106 15.13 7.70 11.27
CA HIS A 106 14.96 6.29 11.57
C HIS A 106 16.02 5.74 12.53
N GLN A 107 17.27 6.21 12.41
CA GLN A 107 18.35 5.70 13.26
C GLN A 107 18.10 6.04 14.73
N LYS A 108 17.71 7.28 15.04
CA LYS A 108 17.39 7.69 16.42
C LYS A 108 16.21 6.88 16.99
N ALA A 109 15.21 6.56 16.17
CA ALA A 109 14.11 5.69 16.61
C ALA A 109 14.60 4.26 16.93
N MET A 110 15.55 3.74 16.14
CA MET A 110 16.14 2.42 16.37
C MET A 110 17.05 2.40 17.60
N ASP A 111 17.80 3.47 17.85
CA ASP A 111 18.64 3.62 19.04
C ASP A 111 17.77 3.61 20.31
N ALA A 112 16.66 4.38 20.30
CA ALA A 112 15.68 4.39 21.39
C ALA A 112 15.01 3.00 21.64
N LEU A 113 14.82 2.20 20.55
CA LEU A 113 14.36 0.81 20.70
C LEU A 113 15.41 -0.07 21.36
N ALA A 114 16.67 0.05 20.95
CA ALA A 114 17.76 -0.73 21.52
C ALA A 114 18.00 -0.39 23.00
N GLU A 115 17.87 0.88 23.38
CA GLU A 115 17.99 1.36 24.76
C GLU A 115 16.77 1.03 25.63
N GLY A 116 15.67 0.58 25.02
CA GLY A 116 14.43 0.25 25.74
C GLY A 116 13.56 1.45 26.11
N GLU A 117 13.82 2.61 25.57
CA GLU A 117 13.00 3.82 25.76
C GLU A 117 11.63 3.71 25.07
N VAL A 118 11.60 2.93 23.98
CA VAL A 118 10.38 2.60 23.24
C VAL A 118 10.23 1.09 23.11
N ASP A 119 8.99 0.65 22.96
CA ASP A 119 8.64 -0.78 22.83
C ASP A 119 8.62 -1.24 21.38
N ILE A 120 8.24 -0.34 20.48
CA ILE A 120 7.99 -0.62 19.07
C ILE A 120 8.55 0.53 18.24
N VAL A 121 9.21 0.21 17.12
CA VAL A 121 9.44 1.16 16.02
C VAL A 121 8.53 0.79 14.86
N LEU A 122 7.77 1.75 14.34
CA LEU A 122 7.06 1.60 13.08
C LEU A 122 8.03 1.89 11.94
N SER A 123 8.36 0.87 11.14
CA SER A 123 9.33 1.03 10.06
C SER A 123 8.81 1.98 8.97
N HIS A 124 9.70 2.58 8.20
CA HIS A 124 9.33 3.13 6.90
C HIS A 124 9.10 1.99 5.89
N LEU A 125 8.74 2.33 4.64
CA LEU A 125 8.59 1.34 3.59
C LEU A 125 9.97 0.83 3.16
N VAL A 126 10.21 -0.47 3.33
CA VAL A 126 11.47 -1.16 2.99
C VAL A 126 11.20 -2.37 2.11
N THR A 127 12.16 -2.78 1.30
CA THR A 127 12.05 -3.96 0.42
C THR A 127 12.25 -5.28 1.15
N SER A 128 12.86 -5.24 2.34
CA SER A 128 13.06 -6.40 3.21
C SER A 128 13.04 -5.95 4.67
N PRO A 129 12.65 -6.82 5.62
CA PRO A 129 12.78 -6.49 7.04
C PRO A 129 14.26 -6.26 7.39
N PRO A 130 14.56 -5.38 8.35
CA PRO A 130 15.93 -5.22 8.83
C PRO A 130 16.42 -6.53 9.45
N LEU A 131 17.49 -7.07 8.89
CA LEU A 131 18.15 -8.26 9.43
C LEU A 131 19.16 -7.81 10.48
N ASN A 132 18.76 -7.88 11.74
CA ASN A 132 19.65 -7.64 12.88
C ASN A 132 19.31 -8.67 13.97
N ASN A 133 20.31 -9.23 14.62
CA ASN A 133 20.13 -10.24 15.67
C ASN A 133 19.40 -9.68 16.91
N ASP A 134 19.35 -8.37 17.07
CA ASP A 134 18.75 -7.71 18.23
C ASP A 134 17.32 -7.21 17.97
N ILE A 135 16.84 -7.31 16.72
CA ILE A 135 15.56 -6.75 16.27
C ILE A 135 14.70 -7.83 15.62
N ALA A 136 13.51 -8.01 16.14
CA ALA A 136 12.46 -8.82 15.54
C ALA A 136 11.48 -7.94 14.74
N ALA A 137 11.16 -8.35 13.52
CA ALA A 137 10.12 -7.75 12.71
C ALA A 137 8.86 -8.62 12.74
N THR A 138 7.67 -7.99 12.77
CA THR A 138 6.41 -8.70 12.59
C THR A 138 6.20 -9.12 11.14
N LYS A 139 5.08 -9.80 10.86
CA LYS A 139 4.51 -9.85 9.52
C LYS A 139 4.23 -8.42 9.03
N PRO A 140 4.20 -8.19 7.70
CA PRO A 140 3.95 -6.85 7.16
C PRO A 140 2.60 -6.28 7.57
N LEU A 141 2.61 -5.06 8.12
CA LEU A 141 1.40 -4.30 8.38
C LEU A 141 0.82 -3.75 7.08
N ILE A 142 1.67 -3.15 6.24
CA ILE A 142 1.34 -2.62 4.92
C ILE A 142 2.26 -3.25 3.88
N ILE A 143 1.72 -3.58 2.72
CA ILE A 143 2.46 -4.05 1.55
C ILE A 143 2.16 -3.09 0.40
N THR A 144 3.19 -2.59 -0.26
CA THR A 144 3.07 -1.75 -1.44
C THR A 144 3.89 -2.30 -2.60
N PHE A 145 3.56 -1.87 -3.80
CA PHE A 145 4.23 -2.27 -5.03
C PHE A 145 4.31 -1.07 -6.01
N PRO A 146 5.16 -1.12 -7.04
CA PRO A 146 5.28 -0.02 -7.97
C PRO A 146 4.01 0.17 -8.81
N ALA A 147 3.60 1.43 -8.96
CA ALA A 147 2.54 1.85 -9.85
C ALA A 147 3.11 2.84 -10.88
N LEU A 148 2.76 2.65 -12.14
CA LEU A 148 3.09 3.53 -13.24
C LEU A 148 1.95 4.53 -13.46
N VAL A 149 2.31 5.79 -13.55
CA VAL A 149 1.37 6.91 -13.69
C VAL A 149 1.72 7.72 -14.94
N THR A 150 0.71 8.19 -15.63
CA THR A 150 0.84 9.15 -16.72
C THR A 150 -0.33 10.14 -16.70
N THR A 151 -0.38 11.06 -17.66
CA THR A 151 -1.51 11.98 -17.80
C THR A 151 -2.80 11.23 -18.16
N LEU A 152 -3.97 11.80 -17.81
CA LEU A 152 -5.26 11.23 -18.22
C LEU A 152 -5.35 11.07 -19.75
N HIS A 153 -4.83 12.04 -20.49
CA HIS A 153 -4.83 12.01 -21.94
C HIS A 153 -3.99 10.83 -22.49
N ASP A 154 -2.81 10.60 -21.93
CA ASP A 154 -1.91 9.54 -22.37
C ASP A 154 -2.24 8.18 -21.75
N SER A 155 -3.06 8.14 -20.71
CA SER A 155 -3.51 6.89 -20.09
C SER A 155 -4.34 6.02 -21.03
N MET A 156 -4.91 6.62 -22.05
CA MET A 156 -5.65 5.92 -23.12
C MET A 156 -4.74 5.43 -24.25
N ARG A 157 -3.45 5.80 -24.23
CA ARG A 157 -2.48 5.38 -25.23
C ARG A 157 -1.76 4.09 -24.83
N PRO A 158 -1.28 3.37 -25.84
CA PRO A 158 -0.45 2.19 -25.60
C PRO A 158 0.80 2.51 -24.79
N LEU A 159 1.14 1.65 -23.82
CA LEU A 159 2.45 1.64 -23.17
C LEU A 159 3.49 1.09 -24.17
N THR A 160 3.70 1.77 -25.30
CA THR A 160 4.66 1.31 -26.31
C THR A 160 6.07 1.68 -25.91
N ALA A 161 6.88 0.65 -25.71
CA ALA A 161 8.26 0.73 -25.26
C ALA A 161 9.37 1.06 -26.29
N PRO A 162 9.15 1.34 -27.59
CA PRO A 162 10.30 1.56 -28.48
C PRO A 162 10.83 3.00 -28.48
N LYS A 163 10.11 3.98 -27.92
CA LYS A 163 10.57 5.36 -27.86
C LYS A 163 11.37 5.64 -26.59
N PRO A 164 12.39 6.50 -26.61
CA PRO A 164 12.96 7.06 -25.40
C PRO A 164 11.86 7.77 -24.60
N VAL A 165 11.74 7.46 -23.31
CA VAL A 165 10.77 8.06 -22.38
C VAL A 165 11.48 8.57 -21.15
N ASN A 166 10.96 9.65 -20.59
CA ASN A 166 11.43 10.20 -19.33
C ASN A 166 10.55 9.69 -18.18
N ILE A 167 11.14 9.00 -17.21
CA ILE A 167 10.42 8.42 -16.08
C ILE A 167 10.87 9.09 -14.80
N ALA A 168 9.94 9.78 -14.14
CA ALA A 168 10.13 10.34 -12.82
C ALA A 168 9.98 9.27 -11.74
N ARG A 169 10.80 9.32 -10.68
CA ARG A 169 10.66 8.51 -9.47
C ARG A 169 11.09 9.28 -8.22
N VAL A 170 10.86 8.69 -7.05
CA VAL A 170 11.29 9.25 -5.76
C VAL A 170 12.20 8.25 -5.03
N ALA A 171 13.28 8.77 -4.40
CA ALA A 171 14.14 8.02 -3.50
C ALA A 171 14.63 6.66 -4.03
N ASN A 172 15.00 6.59 -5.30
CA ASN A 172 15.53 5.40 -5.99
C ASN A 172 14.59 4.16 -5.94
N TYR A 173 13.29 4.39 -5.82
CA TYR A 173 12.29 3.31 -5.87
C TYR A 173 11.32 3.49 -7.03
N PRO A 174 11.10 2.45 -7.83
CA PRO A 174 11.82 1.16 -7.85
C PRO A 174 13.27 1.32 -8.38
N PRO A 175 14.13 0.29 -8.23
CA PRO A 175 15.49 0.28 -8.80
C PRO A 175 15.51 0.44 -10.32
N ASP A 176 16.63 0.93 -10.86
CA ASP A 176 16.78 1.18 -12.31
C ASP A 176 16.54 -0.05 -13.15
N GLU A 177 17.02 -1.22 -12.69
CA GLU A 177 16.89 -2.50 -13.39
C GLU A 177 15.41 -2.86 -13.64
N VAL A 178 14.55 -2.59 -12.67
CA VAL A 178 13.10 -2.85 -12.77
C VAL A 178 12.45 -1.94 -13.80
N ILE A 179 12.86 -0.67 -13.82
CA ILE A 179 12.34 0.29 -14.80
C ILE A 179 12.81 -0.10 -16.20
N HIS A 180 14.10 -0.41 -16.37
CA HIS A 180 14.67 -0.78 -17.67
C HIS A 180 14.16 -2.11 -18.22
N GLN A 181 13.67 -3.03 -17.40
CA GLN A 181 12.98 -4.24 -17.87
C GLN A 181 11.74 -3.90 -18.70
N SER A 182 10.98 -2.89 -18.29
CA SER A 182 9.76 -2.46 -19.02
C SER A 182 10.04 -1.34 -20.03
N PHE A 183 11.03 -0.51 -19.77
CA PHE A 183 11.41 0.64 -20.59
C PHE A 183 12.92 0.68 -20.82
N PRO A 184 13.45 -0.16 -21.73
CA PRO A 184 14.91 -0.31 -21.93
C PRO A 184 15.65 0.98 -22.31
N LYS A 185 14.95 1.96 -22.90
CA LYS A 185 15.51 3.24 -23.33
C LYS A 185 15.04 4.41 -22.45
N ALA A 186 14.56 4.14 -21.24
CA ALA A 186 14.11 5.19 -20.35
C ALA A 186 15.25 6.04 -19.81
N THR A 187 15.04 7.34 -19.72
CA THR A 187 15.83 8.27 -18.91
C THR A 187 15.14 8.40 -17.54
N ILE A 188 15.82 8.00 -16.48
CA ILE A 188 15.25 8.01 -15.13
C ILE A 188 15.64 9.31 -14.44
N ILE A 189 14.62 10.03 -13.92
CA ILE A 189 14.77 11.30 -13.25
C ILE A 189 14.29 11.13 -11.80
N SER A 190 15.25 11.19 -10.85
CA SER A 190 14.94 11.04 -9.42
C SER A 190 14.62 12.37 -8.78
N PHE A 191 13.50 12.43 -8.07
CA PHE A 191 13.04 13.56 -7.28
C PHE A 191 13.18 13.25 -5.80
N THR A 192 13.31 14.27 -4.97
CA THR A 192 13.29 14.16 -3.51
C THR A 192 11.86 14.28 -2.96
N ASN A 193 10.93 14.79 -3.76
CA ASN A 193 9.55 15.08 -3.35
C ASN A 193 8.56 14.48 -4.34
N LEU A 194 7.59 13.72 -3.81
CA LEU A 194 6.58 13.04 -4.63
C LEU A 194 5.67 14.02 -5.38
N TYR A 195 5.25 15.11 -4.74
CA TYR A 195 4.41 16.11 -5.39
C TYR A 195 5.11 16.71 -6.62
N GLN A 196 6.39 17.05 -6.50
CA GLN A 196 7.18 17.58 -7.63
C GLN A 196 7.34 16.56 -8.75
N ALA A 197 7.56 15.29 -8.41
CA ALA A 197 7.68 14.21 -9.38
C ALA A 197 6.36 14.04 -10.16
N LEU A 198 5.21 14.00 -9.48
CA LEU A 198 3.90 13.90 -10.12
C LEU A 198 3.53 15.17 -10.91
N ALA A 199 3.85 16.36 -10.36
CA ALA A 199 3.64 17.63 -11.05
C ALA A 199 4.42 17.71 -12.37
N SER A 200 5.63 17.15 -12.43
CA SER A 200 6.44 17.12 -13.65
C SER A 200 5.78 16.27 -14.75
N VAL A 201 5.11 15.17 -14.38
CA VAL A 201 4.33 14.37 -15.35
C VAL A 201 3.05 15.10 -15.74
N SER A 202 2.34 15.69 -14.80
CA SER A 202 1.13 16.47 -15.09
C SER A 202 1.39 17.65 -16.02
N ALA A 203 2.59 18.24 -15.94
CA ALA A 203 3.05 19.33 -16.80
C ALA A 203 3.68 18.87 -18.14
N GLY A 204 3.74 17.55 -18.39
CA GLY A 204 4.33 17.00 -19.61
C GLY A 204 5.87 17.10 -19.69
N GLN A 205 6.56 17.38 -18.57
CA GLN A 205 8.02 17.40 -18.50
C GLN A 205 8.61 15.99 -18.47
N ASN A 206 7.89 15.05 -17.88
CA ASN A 206 8.18 13.63 -17.89
C ASN A 206 6.97 12.86 -18.43
N ASP A 207 7.23 11.74 -19.11
CA ASP A 207 6.17 10.90 -19.71
C ASP A 207 5.43 10.08 -18.66
N TYR A 208 6.18 9.57 -17.69
CA TYR A 208 5.67 8.70 -16.64
C TYR A 208 6.25 9.04 -15.27
N PHE A 209 5.50 8.67 -14.24
CA PHE A 209 6.02 8.52 -12.89
C PHE A 209 5.88 7.06 -12.48
N ILE A 210 6.86 6.53 -11.72
CA ILE A 210 6.79 5.20 -11.11
C ILE A 210 7.14 5.28 -9.62
N GLY A 211 6.31 4.67 -8.78
CA GLY A 211 6.52 4.69 -7.32
C GLY A 211 5.51 3.84 -6.57
N SER A 212 5.55 3.89 -5.23
CA SER A 212 4.65 3.11 -4.37
C SER A 212 3.17 3.42 -4.65
N ASN A 213 2.36 2.39 -4.94
CA ASN A 213 0.96 2.53 -5.30
C ASN A 213 0.14 3.29 -4.23
N ILE A 214 0.28 2.95 -2.96
CA ILE A 214 -0.52 3.54 -1.87
C ILE A 214 -0.27 5.05 -1.78
N ILE A 215 0.98 5.44 -1.71
CA ILE A 215 1.37 6.84 -1.54
C ILE A 215 1.02 7.64 -2.80
N THR A 216 1.28 7.05 -3.96
CA THR A 216 1.02 7.66 -5.27
C THR A 216 -0.48 7.87 -5.49
N SER A 217 -1.30 6.83 -5.29
CA SER A 217 -2.76 6.93 -5.46
C SER A 217 -3.38 7.97 -4.52
N SER A 218 -2.95 8.02 -3.26
CA SER A 218 -3.42 9.03 -2.32
C SER A 218 -3.02 10.46 -2.73
N MET A 219 -1.84 10.64 -3.31
CA MET A 219 -1.41 11.95 -3.80
C MET A 219 -2.18 12.36 -5.05
N ILE A 220 -2.42 11.43 -5.98
CA ILE A 220 -3.23 11.67 -7.18
C ILE A 220 -4.65 12.08 -6.78
N SER A 221 -5.31 11.29 -5.95
CA SER A 221 -6.66 11.52 -5.48
C SER A 221 -6.84 12.90 -4.83
N ARG A 222 -5.82 13.36 -4.13
CA ARG A 222 -5.87 14.63 -3.42
C ARG A 222 -5.53 15.86 -4.27
N TYR A 223 -4.61 15.74 -5.22
CA TYR A 223 -4.04 16.89 -5.92
C TYR A 223 -4.05 16.79 -7.44
N PHE A 224 -4.24 15.60 -8.02
CA PHE A 224 -4.07 15.35 -9.46
C PHE A 224 -5.22 14.55 -10.07
N THR A 225 -6.39 14.47 -9.43
CA THR A 225 -7.56 13.67 -9.85
C THR A 225 -7.97 13.91 -11.31
N HIS A 226 -7.79 15.13 -11.81
CA HIS A 226 -8.19 15.49 -13.17
C HIS A 226 -7.04 15.56 -14.18
N SER A 227 -5.83 15.17 -13.78
CA SER A 227 -4.65 15.29 -14.63
C SER A 227 -3.84 14.01 -14.77
N LEU A 228 -3.82 13.16 -13.76
CA LEU A 228 -3.01 11.95 -13.71
C LEU A 228 -3.87 10.70 -13.49
N ASN A 229 -3.39 9.57 -14.03
CA ASN A 229 -3.99 8.26 -13.82
C ASN A 229 -2.92 7.18 -13.65
N VAL A 230 -3.22 6.16 -12.82
CA VAL A 230 -2.41 4.95 -12.72
C VAL A 230 -2.77 4.05 -13.90
N VAL A 231 -1.78 3.65 -14.68
CA VAL A 231 -1.99 2.85 -15.90
C VAL A 231 -1.47 1.43 -15.80
N LYS A 232 -0.57 1.15 -14.86
CA LYS A 232 -0.04 -0.19 -14.65
C LYS A 232 0.46 -0.37 -13.22
N TYR A 233 0.32 -1.59 -12.71
CA TYR A 233 0.94 -2.04 -11.47
C TYR A 233 2.00 -3.10 -11.76
N TYR A 234 3.06 -3.10 -10.96
CA TYR A 234 4.13 -4.09 -11.03
C TYR A 234 4.15 -4.93 -9.76
N ASN A 235 4.31 -6.23 -9.89
CA ASN A 235 4.31 -7.13 -8.75
C ASN A 235 5.58 -7.03 -7.89
N SER A 236 6.68 -6.55 -8.43
CA SER A 236 7.99 -6.48 -7.79
C SER A 236 8.77 -5.23 -8.23
N PRO A 237 9.65 -4.69 -7.38
CA PRO A 237 9.88 -5.08 -5.99
C PRO A 237 8.77 -4.52 -5.08
N ARG A 238 8.36 -5.29 -4.09
CA ARG A 238 7.41 -4.82 -3.08
C ARG A 238 8.14 -4.07 -1.98
N GLN A 239 7.44 -3.16 -1.34
CA GLN A 239 7.88 -2.54 -0.10
C GLN A 239 6.90 -2.89 1.02
N TYR A 240 7.42 -2.95 2.23
CA TYR A 240 6.72 -3.40 3.42
C TYR A 240 6.91 -2.42 4.56
N ASN A 241 5.90 -2.30 5.39
CA ASN A 241 5.96 -1.60 6.67
C ASN A 241 5.75 -2.62 7.79
N PHE A 242 6.57 -2.57 8.83
CA PHE A 242 6.59 -3.54 9.94
C PHE A 242 6.49 -2.83 11.28
N PHE A 243 5.99 -3.55 12.29
CA PHE A 243 6.35 -3.27 13.67
C PHE A 243 7.69 -3.95 13.97
N LEU A 244 8.65 -3.18 14.46
CA LEU A 244 9.95 -3.66 14.89
C LEU A 244 10.00 -3.64 16.42
N THR A 245 10.46 -4.73 17.01
CA THR A 245 10.61 -4.89 18.46
C THR A 245 12.00 -5.38 18.78
N ARG A 246 12.44 -5.29 20.03
CA ARG A 246 13.66 -6.01 20.43
C ARG A 246 13.41 -7.52 20.32
N GLU A 247 14.44 -8.29 19.94
CA GLU A 247 14.37 -9.75 19.81
C GLU A 247 13.90 -10.42 21.12
N GLU A 248 14.36 -9.93 22.26
CA GLU A 248 13.96 -10.42 23.60
C GLU A 248 12.49 -10.17 23.94
N SER A 249 11.81 -9.28 23.21
CA SER A 249 10.39 -8.93 23.44
C SER A 249 9.43 -9.92 22.77
N VAL A 250 9.68 -11.23 22.91
CA VAL A 250 8.98 -12.31 22.23
C VAL A 250 7.45 -12.21 22.37
N ILE A 251 6.94 -11.97 23.61
CA ILE A 251 5.48 -11.89 23.84
C ILE A 251 4.88 -10.72 23.07
N LEU A 252 5.55 -9.57 23.08
CA LEU A 252 5.07 -8.39 22.33
C LEU A 252 5.02 -8.69 20.84
N ASN A 253 6.06 -9.29 20.27
CA ASN A 253 6.12 -9.65 18.87
C ASN A 253 5.02 -10.65 18.48
N GLU A 254 4.76 -11.68 19.32
CA GLU A 254 3.67 -12.63 19.13
C GLU A 254 2.30 -11.93 19.13
N VAL A 255 2.04 -11.04 20.07
CA VAL A 255 0.78 -10.27 20.17
C VAL A 255 0.58 -9.39 18.93
N LEU A 256 1.63 -8.70 18.50
CA LEU A 256 1.58 -7.86 17.28
C LEU A 256 1.35 -8.71 16.03
N ASN A 257 1.95 -9.88 15.90
CA ASN A 257 1.70 -10.78 14.78
C ASN A 257 0.26 -11.29 14.77
N ARG A 258 -0.35 -11.62 15.93
CA ARG A 258 -1.78 -11.96 16.00
C ARG A 258 -2.67 -10.80 15.57
N PHE A 259 -2.30 -9.58 15.93
CA PHE A 259 -3.01 -8.39 15.44
C PHE A 259 -2.92 -8.28 13.92
N VAL A 260 -1.73 -8.42 13.33
CA VAL A 260 -1.56 -8.34 11.87
C VAL A 260 -2.33 -9.47 11.15
N ASP A 261 -2.37 -10.68 11.72
CA ASP A 261 -3.14 -11.81 11.19
C ASP A 261 -4.66 -11.57 11.25
N ALA A 262 -5.13 -10.83 12.24
CA ALA A 262 -6.56 -10.46 12.36
C ALA A 262 -7.01 -9.36 11.38
N LEU A 263 -6.08 -8.69 10.71
CA LEU A 263 -6.40 -7.69 9.68
C LEU A 263 -6.90 -8.41 8.41
N THR A 264 -8.20 -8.72 8.35
CA THR A 264 -8.81 -9.33 7.17
C THR A 264 -8.76 -8.38 5.96
N ASN A 265 -9.09 -8.88 4.77
CA ASN A 265 -9.18 -8.05 3.57
C ASN A 265 -10.21 -6.94 3.72
N GLU A 266 -11.35 -7.22 4.36
CA GLU A 266 -12.40 -6.26 4.61
C GLU A 266 -11.90 -5.12 5.50
N VAL A 267 -11.22 -5.45 6.59
CA VAL A 267 -10.62 -4.46 7.50
C VAL A 267 -9.61 -3.58 6.76
N ARG A 268 -8.73 -4.19 5.98
CA ARG A 268 -7.73 -3.45 5.19
C ARG A 268 -8.38 -2.58 4.12
N TYR A 269 -9.43 -3.07 3.49
CA TYR A 269 -10.24 -2.32 2.53
C TYR A 269 -10.87 -1.08 3.18
N GLU A 270 -11.59 -1.26 4.30
CA GLU A 270 -12.24 -0.17 5.01
C GLU A 270 -11.25 0.88 5.54
N VAL A 271 -10.08 0.46 6.03
CA VAL A 271 -9.00 1.39 6.41
C VAL A 271 -8.52 2.19 5.20
N SER A 272 -8.35 1.54 4.06
CA SER A 272 -7.83 2.19 2.86
C SER A 272 -8.82 3.17 2.22
N GLN A 273 -10.12 2.94 2.34
CA GLN A 273 -11.18 3.80 1.79
C GLN A 273 -11.06 5.26 2.25
N ASN A 274 -10.57 5.49 3.45
CA ASN A 274 -10.39 6.83 3.98
C ASN A 274 -9.23 7.59 3.32
N TRP A 275 -8.34 6.88 2.64
CA TRP A 275 -7.07 7.42 2.15
C TRP A 275 -6.86 7.28 0.64
N LEU A 276 -7.61 6.38 0.01
CA LEU A 276 -7.48 6.03 -1.40
C LEU A 276 -8.86 6.07 -2.05
N ASP A 277 -9.06 6.94 -3.04
CA ASP A 277 -10.29 6.96 -3.84
C ASP A 277 -10.48 5.68 -4.66
N THR A 278 -9.41 4.94 -4.88
CA THR A 278 -9.42 3.64 -5.55
C THR A 278 -9.41 2.52 -4.53
N GLY A 279 -10.55 2.27 -3.88
CA GLY A 279 -10.72 1.19 -2.90
C GLY A 279 -10.34 -0.22 -3.36
N ASN A 280 -10.06 -0.36 -4.65
CA ASN A 280 -9.74 -1.63 -5.30
C ASN A 280 -8.36 -2.21 -4.94
N LEU A 281 -7.50 -1.49 -4.22
CA LEU A 281 -6.14 -1.96 -3.94
C LEU A 281 -5.95 -2.50 -2.52
N ALA A 282 -6.96 -2.41 -1.68
CA ALA A 282 -6.84 -2.82 -0.27
C ALA A 282 -6.64 -4.33 -0.11
N PHE A 283 -7.26 -5.16 -0.97
CA PHE A 283 -7.09 -6.61 -0.89
C PHE A 283 -5.71 -7.08 -1.36
N LEU A 284 -4.94 -6.23 -2.03
CA LEU A 284 -3.56 -6.55 -2.39
C LEU A 284 -2.62 -6.53 -1.18
N ASN A 285 -3.09 -6.01 -0.05
CA ASN A 285 -2.33 -6.00 1.21
C ASN A 285 -2.33 -7.36 1.94
N LYS A 286 -3.22 -8.30 1.58
CA LYS A 286 -3.16 -9.67 2.07
C LYS A 286 -2.77 -10.59 0.91
N PRO A 287 -1.59 -11.22 0.94
CA PRO A 287 -1.20 -12.20 -0.07
C PRO A 287 -2.20 -13.34 -0.14
N LEU A 288 -2.49 -13.83 -1.36
CA LEU A 288 -3.20 -15.09 -1.54
C LEU A 288 -2.41 -16.21 -0.88
N GLU A 289 -3.07 -17.01 -0.07
CA GLU A 289 -2.48 -18.22 0.52
C GLU A 289 -2.54 -19.34 -0.50
N LEU A 290 -1.58 -19.34 -1.43
CA LEU A 290 -1.46 -20.38 -2.43
C LEU A 290 -0.83 -21.64 -1.84
N THR A 291 -1.41 -22.79 -2.16
CA THR A 291 -0.82 -24.11 -1.88
C THR A 291 0.49 -24.30 -2.66
N GLU A 292 1.34 -25.22 -2.23
CA GLU A 292 2.58 -25.52 -2.96
C GLU A 292 2.32 -26.06 -4.38
N HIS A 293 1.22 -26.76 -4.59
CA HIS A 293 0.79 -27.22 -5.90
C HIS A 293 0.43 -26.03 -6.82
N GLU A 294 -0.34 -25.04 -6.33
CA GLU A 294 -0.70 -23.85 -7.08
C GLU A 294 0.52 -23.00 -7.41
N LYS A 295 1.44 -22.83 -6.46
CA LYS A 295 2.73 -22.13 -6.71
C LYS A 295 3.56 -22.81 -7.80
N GLN A 296 3.63 -24.15 -7.78
CA GLN A 296 4.34 -24.90 -8.80
C GLN A 296 3.66 -24.78 -10.17
N TRP A 297 2.32 -24.84 -10.20
CA TRP A 297 1.56 -24.68 -11.43
C TRP A 297 1.79 -23.31 -12.05
N ILE A 298 1.69 -22.22 -11.26
CA ILE A 298 1.96 -20.84 -11.69
C ILE A 298 3.38 -20.73 -12.26
N LYS A 299 4.36 -21.33 -11.61
CA LYS A 299 5.76 -21.31 -12.06
C LYS A 299 5.97 -22.02 -13.41
N GLN A 300 5.17 -23.04 -13.69
CA GLN A 300 5.20 -23.80 -14.95
C GLN A 300 4.39 -23.12 -16.05
N HIS A 301 3.38 -22.32 -15.68
CA HIS A 301 2.46 -21.63 -16.60
C HIS A 301 2.41 -20.12 -16.30
N PRO A 302 3.55 -19.41 -16.45
CA PRO A 302 3.62 -18.00 -16.08
C PRO A 302 2.81 -17.08 -16.99
N ASP A 303 2.55 -17.50 -18.24
CA ASP A 303 1.87 -16.72 -19.26
C ASP A 303 0.61 -17.44 -19.71
N LEU A 304 -0.54 -16.78 -19.54
CA LEU A 304 -1.85 -17.29 -19.94
C LEU A 304 -2.44 -16.45 -21.07
N LYS A 305 -3.04 -17.13 -22.04
CA LYS A 305 -3.69 -16.51 -23.19
C LYS A 305 -5.14 -16.21 -22.86
N VAL A 306 -5.52 -14.94 -22.96
CA VAL A 306 -6.88 -14.45 -22.67
C VAL A 306 -7.62 -14.16 -23.96
N LEU A 307 -8.69 -14.91 -24.20
CA LEU A 307 -9.56 -14.66 -25.36
C LEU A 307 -10.49 -13.49 -25.05
N GLU A 308 -10.29 -12.37 -25.72
CA GLU A 308 -10.98 -11.13 -25.41
C GLU A 308 -12.02 -10.74 -26.46
N ASN A 309 -13.15 -10.24 -25.95
CA ASN A 309 -14.13 -9.53 -26.75
C ASN A 309 -13.91 -8.01 -26.61
N PRO A 310 -13.32 -7.33 -27.62
CA PRO A 310 -12.97 -5.92 -27.54
C PRO A 310 -14.18 -4.97 -27.54
N TYR A 311 -15.41 -5.48 -27.67
CA TYR A 311 -16.63 -4.70 -27.86
C TYR A 311 -17.67 -4.92 -26.76
N SER A 312 -17.24 -5.12 -25.53
CA SER A 312 -18.14 -5.34 -24.38
C SER A 312 -17.94 -4.31 -23.25
N PRO A 313 -17.96 -2.98 -23.56
CA PRO A 313 -17.85 -1.98 -22.51
C PRO A 313 -19.06 -2.02 -21.57
N PRO A 314 -18.87 -1.74 -20.27
CA PRO A 314 -17.63 -1.41 -19.57
C PRO A 314 -16.83 -2.63 -19.11
N TYR A 315 -17.27 -3.86 -19.43
CA TYR A 315 -16.69 -5.10 -18.90
C TYR A 315 -15.32 -5.40 -19.50
N SER A 316 -15.23 -5.40 -20.82
CA SER A 316 -14.00 -5.71 -21.54
C SER A 316 -13.88 -4.81 -22.77
N MET A 317 -12.72 -4.22 -22.93
CA MET A 317 -12.33 -3.37 -24.05
C MET A 317 -10.87 -3.64 -24.34
N THR A 318 -10.49 -3.63 -25.62
CA THR A 318 -9.09 -3.69 -26.02
C THR A 318 -8.63 -2.28 -26.36
N ASP A 319 -7.53 -1.84 -25.80
CA ASP A 319 -6.89 -0.60 -26.23
C ASP A 319 -6.11 -0.80 -27.54
N GLU A 320 -5.57 0.29 -28.10
CA GLU A 320 -4.82 0.26 -29.37
C GLU A 320 -3.56 -0.63 -29.32
N THR A 321 -3.11 -1.06 -28.12
CA THR A 321 -2.01 -2.01 -27.92
C THR A 321 -2.46 -3.45 -27.85
N GLY A 322 -3.76 -3.67 -27.85
CA GLY A 322 -4.32 -4.98 -27.58
C GLY A 322 -4.38 -5.32 -26.08
N SER A 323 -4.14 -4.37 -25.16
CA SER A 323 -4.26 -4.64 -23.72
C SER A 323 -5.71 -4.61 -23.27
N VAL A 324 -6.07 -5.57 -22.40
CA VAL A 324 -7.42 -5.67 -21.82
C VAL A 324 -7.66 -4.50 -20.88
N ARG A 325 -8.76 -3.79 -21.06
CA ARG A 325 -9.25 -2.66 -20.27
C ARG A 325 -10.64 -2.92 -19.73
N GLY A 326 -11.13 -2.03 -18.86
CA GLY A 326 -12.42 -2.17 -18.20
C GLY A 326 -12.35 -3.08 -16.99
N VAL A 327 -13.50 -3.50 -16.48
CA VAL A 327 -13.61 -4.32 -15.24
C VAL A 327 -12.75 -5.58 -15.32
N MET A 328 -12.70 -6.23 -16.48
CA MET A 328 -11.88 -7.45 -16.67
C MET A 328 -10.39 -7.14 -16.66
N GLY A 329 -9.97 -6.03 -17.27
CA GLY A 329 -8.58 -5.59 -17.22
C GLY A 329 -8.12 -5.35 -15.79
N ASP A 330 -8.96 -4.72 -14.97
CA ASP A 330 -8.67 -4.47 -13.56
C ASP A 330 -8.56 -5.77 -12.75
N ILE A 331 -9.49 -6.74 -12.98
CA ILE A 331 -9.46 -8.05 -12.33
C ILE A 331 -8.21 -8.83 -12.72
N LEU A 332 -7.87 -8.89 -14.01
CA LEU A 332 -6.67 -9.58 -14.48
C LEU A 332 -5.40 -8.95 -13.90
N ASN A 333 -5.34 -7.61 -13.80
CA ASN A 333 -4.26 -6.91 -13.11
C ASN A 333 -4.14 -7.31 -11.64
N ILE A 334 -5.26 -7.42 -10.91
CA ILE A 334 -5.28 -7.89 -9.52
C ILE A 334 -4.73 -9.30 -9.42
N ILE A 335 -5.16 -10.22 -10.30
CA ILE A 335 -4.65 -11.58 -10.33
C ILE A 335 -3.15 -11.61 -10.61
N THR A 336 -2.67 -10.82 -11.60
CA THR A 336 -1.23 -10.67 -11.87
C THR A 336 -0.46 -10.24 -10.62
N LEU A 337 -0.96 -9.24 -9.89
CA LEU A 337 -0.31 -8.73 -8.69
C LEU A 337 -0.28 -9.74 -7.54
N GLN A 338 -1.29 -10.59 -7.44
CA GLN A 338 -1.41 -11.60 -6.39
C GLN A 338 -0.62 -12.88 -6.69
N THR A 339 -0.57 -13.28 -7.95
CA THR A 339 -0.04 -14.59 -8.36
C THR A 339 1.27 -14.52 -9.12
N GLY A 340 1.55 -13.39 -9.78
CA GLY A 340 2.66 -13.25 -10.73
C GLY A 340 2.35 -13.78 -12.14
N LEU A 341 1.12 -14.26 -12.40
CA LEU A 341 0.68 -14.67 -13.74
C LEU A 341 0.64 -13.46 -14.68
N ASN A 342 1.05 -13.66 -15.93
CA ASN A 342 0.90 -12.69 -17.01
C ASN A 342 -0.28 -13.10 -17.90
N PHE A 343 -1.01 -12.12 -18.39
CA PHE A 343 -2.14 -12.33 -19.28
C PHE A 343 -1.88 -11.71 -20.64
N SER A 344 -1.81 -12.56 -21.66
CA SER A 344 -1.58 -12.17 -23.05
C SER A 344 -2.90 -12.20 -23.83
N PRO A 345 -3.49 -11.03 -24.19
CA PRO A 345 -4.77 -11.00 -24.87
C PRO A 345 -4.65 -11.54 -26.30
N ILE A 346 -5.65 -12.31 -26.70
CA ILE A 346 -5.87 -12.74 -28.08
C ILE A 346 -7.16 -12.08 -28.55
N THR A 347 -7.06 -11.17 -29.51
CA THR A 347 -8.22 -10.47 -30.06
C THR A 347 -8.94 -11.34 -31.08
N VAL A 348 -10.24 -11.51 -30.92
CA VAL A 348 -11.08 -12.22 -31.89
C VAL A 348 -11.64 -11.23 -32.90
N SER A 349 -11.59 -11.55 -34.19
CA SER A 349 -12.21 -10.72 -35.20
C SER A 349 -13.76 -10.73 -35.06
N HIS A 350 -14.41 -9.63 -35.44
CA HIS A 350 -15.81 -9.21 -35.20
C HIS A 350 -16.92 -10.24 -35.44
N ASN A 351 -16.66 -11.36 -36.10
CA ASN A 351 -17.69 -12.29 -36.57
C ASN A 351 -17.75 -13.61 -35.78
N ILE A 352 -17.01 -13.74 -34.69
CA ILE A 352 -17.06 -14.95 -33.89
C ILE A 352 -18.00 -14.72 -32.70
N HIS A 353 -19.22 -15.24 -32.81
CA HIS A 353 -20.00 -15.50 -31.61
C HIS A 353 -19.15 -16.44 -30.73
N ALA A 354 -18.68 -15.94 -29.60
CA ALA A 354 -17.78 -16.61 -28.67
C ALA A 354 -18.33 -17.91 -28.08
N GLY A 355 -19.28 -18.54 -28.73
CA GLY A 355 -19.91 -19.80 -28.36
C GLY A 355 -19.74 -20.96 -29.33
N THR A 356 -19.35 -20.71 -30.60
CA THR A 356 -19.46 -21.77 -31.61
C THR A 356 -18.17 -22.16 -32.32
N GLN A 357 -17.07 -21.44 -32.12
CA GLN A 357 -15.76 -21.80 -32.74
C GLN A 357 -14.59 -21.62 -31.77
N LEU A 358 -14.73 -22.12 -30.57
CA LEU A 358 -13.63 -22.21 -29.63
C LEU A 358 -12.75 -23.41 -30.02
N ASN A 359 -11.71 -23.18 -30.82
CA ASN A 359 -10.70 -24.20 -31.04
C ASN A 359 -10.03 -24.52 -29.69
N PRO A 360 -10.19 -25.73 -29.15
CA PRO A 360 -9.50 -26.15 -27.93
C PRO A 360 -7.98 -26.02 -28.15
N GLY A 361 -7.29 -25.27 -27.30
CA GLY A 361 -5.85 -25.14 -27.32
C GLY A 361 -5.27 -23.81 -27.81
N GLY A 362 -6.10 -22.86 -28.25
CA GLY A 362 -5.64 -21.52 -28.68
C GLY A 362 -5.62 -20.47 -27.58
N TRP A 363 -6.30 -20.68 -26.48
CA TRP A 363 -6.50 -19.75 -25.34
C TRP A 363 -6.69 -20.52 -24.05
N ASP A 364 -6.45 -19.86 -22.92
CA ASP A 364 -6.53 -20.44 -21.59
C ASP A 364 -7.72 -19.89 -20.79
N ILE A 365 -8.06 -18.62 -20.98
CA ILE A 365 -9.11 -17.92 -20.24
C ILE A 365 -10.05 -17.17 -21.18
N LEU A 366 -11.35 -17.29 -20.93
CA LEU A 366 -12.41 -16.46 -21.53
C LEU A 366 -13.03 -15.58 -20.43
N PRO A 367 -12.65 -14.30 -20.32
CA PRO A 367 -13.19 -13.40 -19.32
C PRO A 367 -14.62 -12.97 -19.68
N ALA A 368 -15.41 -12.63 -18.65
CA ALA A 368 -16.77 -12.12 -18.78
C ALA A 368 -17.71 -13.01 -19.62
N ALA A 369 -17.54 -14.33 -19.57
CA ALA A 369 -18.43 -15.27 -20.21
C ALA A 369 -19.77 -15.35 -19.46
N ILE A 370 -20.89 -15.24 -20.20
CA ILE A 370 -22.21 -15.52 -19.67
C ILE A 370 -22.37 -17.04 -19.58
N TYR A 371 -22.78 -17.53 -18.40
CA TYR A 371 -23.05 -18.95 -18.20
C TYR A 371 -24.16 -19.45 -19.16
N SER A 372 -23.93 -20.61 -19.77
CA SER A 372 -24.95 -21.41 -20.44
C SER A 372 -24.57 -22.89 -20.38
N GLU A 373 -25.56 -23.78 -20.29
CA GLU A 373 -25.37 -25.24 -20.26
C GLU A 373 -24.60 -25.75 -21.49
N ASP A 374 -24.85 -25.18 -22.68
CA ASP A 374 -24.16 -25.57 -23.90
C ASP A 374 -22.64 -25.28 -23.84
N ARG A 375 -22.23 -24.23 -23.12
CA ARG A 375 -20.83 -23.86 -22.95
C ARG A 375 -20.12 -24.72 -21.92
N GLU A 376 -20.82 -25.19 -20.90
CA GLU A 376 -20.25 -26.03 -19.83
C GLU A 376 -19.64 -27.33 -20.36
N ASN A 377 -20.10 -27.82 -21.51
CA ASN A 377 -19.52 -28.98 -22.16
C ASN A 377 -18.08 -28.73 -22.70
N ASN A 378 -17.69 -27.47 -22.89
CA ASN A 378 -16.42 -27.11 -23.53
C ASN A 378 -15.50 -26.26 -22.64
N VAL A 379 -16.04 -25.64 -21.58
CA VAL A 379 -15.28 -24.75 -20.68
C VAL A 379 -15.73 -24.96 -19.24
N SER A 380 -14.81 -24.85 -18.31
CA SER A 380 -15.11 -24.83 -16.88
C SER A 380 -15.37 -23.41 -16.45
N PHE A 381 -16.47 -23.17 -15.73
CA PHE A 381 -16.79 -21.86 -15.18
C PHE A 381 -16.21 -21.74 -13.77
N ALA A 382 -15.58 -20.58 -13.49
CA ALA A 382 -15.28 -20.14 -12.14
C ALA A 382 -16.54 -19.62 -11.45
N GLU A 383 -16.44 -19.27 -10.16
CA GLU A 383 -17.54 -18.62 -9.45
C GLU A 383 -17.95 -17.31 -10.12
N VAL A 384 -19.24 -16.99 -10.03
CA VAL A 384 -19.80 -15.74 -10.58
C VAL A 384 -19.28 -14.55 -9.78
N PHE A 385 -18.53 -13.66 -10.41
CA PHE A 385 -17.96 -12.48 -9.78
C PHE A 385 -18.68 -11.17 -10.14
N ILE A 386 -19.54 -11.17 -11.19
CA ILE A 386 -20.39 -10.04 -11.56
C ILE A 386 -21.79 -10.54 -11.93
N THR A 387 -22.81 -9.92 -11.38
CA THR A 387 -24.20 -10.13 -11.77
C THR A 387 -24.81 -8.84 -12.27
N THR A 388 -25.40 -8.86 -13.46
CA THR A 388 -26.02 -7.68 -14.07
C THR A 388 -27.45 -7.98 -14.53
N PRO A 389 -28.39 -7.07 -14.27
CA PRO A 389 -29.77 -7.24 -14.77
C PRO A 389 -29.85 -6.91 -16.26
N TYR A 390 -30.72 -7.59 -16.97
CA TYR A 390 -31.18 -7.13 -18.28
C TYR A 390 -32.15 -5.96 -18.09
N VAL A 391 -32.02 -4.93 -18.92
CA VAL A 391 -32.91 -3.78 -18.92
C VAL A 391 -33.52 -3.59 -20.32
N PHE A 392 -34.77 -3.21 -20.37
CA PHE A 392 -35.41 -2.82 -21.61
C PHE A 392 -35.17 -1.33 -21.84
N VAL A 393 -34.71 -0.99 -23.03
CA VAL A 393 -34.54 0.41 -23.46
C VAL A 393 -35.60 0.70 -24.50
N MET A 394 -36.40 1.72 -24.25
CA MET A 394 -37.45 2.18 -25.18
C MET A 394 -37.17 3.64 -25.56
N GLN A 395 -37.58 4.01 -26.77
CA GLN A 395 -37.54 5.40 -27.18
C GLN A 395 -38.50 6.22 -26.32
N LYS A 396 -38.06 7.34 -25.78
CA LYS A 396 -38.91 8.27 -25.04
C LYS A 396 -40.02 8.76 -26.00
N ALA A 397 -41.27 8.63 -25.60
CA ALA A 397 -42.37 9.20 -26.36
C ALA A 397 -42.16 10.71 -26.50
N PRO A 398 -42.34 11.31 -27.68
CA PRO A 398 -42.35 12.76 -27.81
C PRO A 398 -43.38 13.33 -26.86
N ASP A 399 -43.01 14.34 -26.09
CA ASP A 399 -43.91 15.00 -25.15
C ASP A 399 -45.09 15.55 -25.97
N SER A 400 -46.32 15.04 -25.66
CA SER A 400 -47.58 15.48 -26.23
C SER A 400 -48.05 16.80 -25.64
#